data_b24257064e6aabe1153e8bb4c0525d9f
#
_entry.id   b24257064e6aabe1153e8bb4c0525d9f
#
_cell.length_a   1.000
_cell.length_b   1.000
_cell.length_c   1.000
_cell.angle_alpha   90.00
_cell.angle_beta   90.00
_cell.angle_gamma   90.00
#
_symmetry.space_group_name_H-M   'P 1'
#
loop_
_entity.id
_entity.type
_entity.pdbx_description
1 polymer ?
#
loop_
_entity_poly.entity_id
_entity_poly.type
_entity_poly.pdbx_seq_one_letter_code
_entity_poly.pdbx_strand_id
1 'polypeptide(L)'
;EFIVWATRDPKSAPLERVQIIKGWLSSTGLQEKVYDVACANSVEVNPSSHRCPDIAPSVNLEDCSYDEKIGSGELKTRWQDPDFNHNERAFYYVRVLESPICRWSTWDAIRAGVSPRNDKDRIINPSEGVTPVGDKDILIQERAWSSPIWYQPNSSS
;
A
#
# COMPACT_ATOMS: atom_id res chain seq x y z
N GLU A 1 9.15 -20.05 -2.64
CA GLU A 1 8.37 -19.72 -1.46
C GLU A 1 8.98 -18.53 -0.74
N PHE A 2 8.13 -17.66 -0.20
CA PHE A 2 8.51 -16.45 0.54
C PHE A 2 7.91 -16.48 1.94
N ILE A 3 8.69 -16.02 2.91
CA ILE A 3 8.21 -15.72 4.26
C ILE A 3 8.34 -14.20 4.41
N VAL A 4 7.22 -13.56 4.72
CA VAL A 4 7.16 -12.11 4.93
C VAL A 4 6.64 -11.82 6.33
N TRP A 5 7.31 -10.89 6.99
CA TRP A 5 6.90 -10.38 8.28
C TRP A 5 7.09 -8.87 8.30
N ALA A 6 6.01 -8.14 8.48
CA ALA A 6 5.97 -6.68 8.59
C ALA A 6 5.39 -6.27 9.94
N THR A 7 5.99 -5.27 10.54
CA THR A 7 5.50 -4.64 11.78
C THR A 7 5.31 -3.14 11.54
N ARG A 8 4.28 -2.56 12.14
CA ARG A 8 4.04 -1.12 12.07
C ARG A 8 4.99 -0.35 12.97
N ASP A 9 5.26 0.90 12.64
CA ASP A 9 5.75 1.87 13.62
C ASP A 9 4.62 2.12 14.64
N PRO A 10 4.87 1.98 15.96
CA PRO A 10 3.85 2.24 16.98
C PRO A 10 3.24 3.65 16.94
N LYS A 11 3.91 4.62 16.30
CA LYS A 11 3.46 6.00 16.14
C LYS A 11 2.79 6.28 14.80
N SER A 12 2.72 5.28 13.91
CA SER A 12 2.10 5.38 12.61
C SER A 12 0.75 4.65 12.56
N ALA A 13 0.06 4.73 11.42
CA ALA A 13 -1.18 4.02 11.20
C ALA A 13 -0.99 2.49 11.22
N PRO A 14 -2.03 1.70 11.54
CA PRO A 14 -1.99 0.26 11.41
C PRO A 14 -1.71 -0.19 9.98
N LEU A 15 -1.10 -1.38 9.84
CA LEU A 15 -0.88 -2.00 8.53
C LEU A 15 -2.21 -2.42 7.90
N GLU A 16 -2.40 -2.11 6.64
CA GLU A 16 -3.57 -2.51 5.86
C GLU A 16 -3.35 -3.84 5.15
N ARG A 17 -2.25 -3.98 4.42
CA ARG A 17 -1.93 -5.19 3.66
C ARG A 17 -0.45 -5.32 3.32
N VAL A 18 -0.07 -6.54 3.04
CA VAL A 18 1.22 -6.87 2.44
C VAL A 18 0.99 -7.37 1.02
N GLN A 19 1.79 -6.88 0.12
CA GLN A 19 1.79 -7.27 -1.29
C GLN A 19 3.15 -7.86 -1.69
N ILE A 20 3.12 -8.82 -2.59
CA ILE A 20 4.28 -9.23 -3.36
C ILE A 20 4.05 -8.81 -4.80
N ILE A 21 5.01 -8.09 -5.35
CA ILE A 21 5.03 -7.67 -6.74
C ILE A 21 6.00 -8.58 -7.48
N LYS A 22 5.50 -9.26 -8.51
CA LYS A 22 6.28 -10.08 -9.43
C LYS A 22 6.44 -9.34 -10.73
N GLY A 23 7.68 -9.19 -11.20
CA GLY A 23 7.99 -8.77 -12.56
C GLY A 23 8.71 -9.89 -13.29
N TRP A 24 8.37 -10.13 -14.57
CA TRP A 24 9.03 -11.15 -15.38
C TRP A 24 9.09 -10.74 -16.85
N LEU A 25 9.99 -11.39 -17.57
CA LEU A 25 10.13 -11.20 -19.01
C LEU A 25 9.47 -12.37 -19.74
N SER A 26 8.38 -12.11 -20.44
CA SER A 26 7.69 -13.07 -21.30
C SER A 26 8.08 -12.86 -22.77
N SER A 27 7.60 -13.72 -23.66
CA SER A 27 7.73 -13.55 -25.10
C SER A 27 7.06 -12.28 -25.65
N THR A 28 6.10 -11.72 -24.92
CA THR A 28 5.38 -10.48 -25.25
C THR A 28 5.97 -9.23 -24.60
N GLY A 29 7.08 -9.36 -23.87
CA GLY A 29 7.76 -8.27 -23.19
C GLY A 29 7.66 -8.33 -21.67
N LEU A 30 7.97 -7.21 -21.02
CA LEU A 30 7.95 -7.09 -19.57
C LEU A 30 6.51 -7.17 -19.04
N GLN A 31 6.32 -8.00 -18.04
CA GLN A 31 5.03 -8.21 -17.35
C GLN A 31 5.18 -7.89 -15.86
N GLU A 32 4.08 -7.47 -15.25
CA GLU A 32 3.99 -7.26 -13.80
C GLU A 32 2.68 -7.83 -13.26
N LYS A 33 2.72 -8.41 -12.07
CA LYS A 33 1.53 -8.83 -11.34
C LYS A 33 1.69 -8.52 -9.84
N VAL A 34 0.62 -8.01 -9.25
CA VAL A 34 0.56 -7.68 -7.83
C VAL A 34 -0.34 -8.69 -7.13
N TYR A 35 0.21 -9.34 -6.10
CA TYR A 35 -0.51 -10.25 -5.23
C TYR A 35 -0.60 -9.64 -3.83
N ASP A 36 -1.82 -9.48 -3.30
CA ASP A 36 -1.99 -9.27 -1.87
C ASP A 36 -1.76 -10.63 -1.20
N VAL A 37 -0.91 -10.67 -0.19
CA VAL A 37 -0.47 -11.93 0.45
C VAL A 37 -0.80 -12.01 1.94
N ALA A 38 -1.11 -10.87 2.55
CA ALA A 38 -1.69 -10.78 3.89
C ALA A 38 -2.57 -9.54 3.98
N CYS A 39 -3.75 -9.69 4.58
CA CYS A 39 -4.71 -8.63 4.80
C CYS A 39 -4.82 -8.32 6.30
N ALA A 40 -5.11 -7.07 6.62
CA ALA A 40 -5.39 -6.66 7.99
C ALA A 40 -6.58 -7.40 8.60
N ASN A 41 -6.65 -7.38 9.92
CA ASN A 41 -7.76 -7.94 10.71
C ASN A 41 -8.03 -9.43 10.45
N SER A 42 -7.00 -10.18 10.05
CA SER A 42 -7.09 -11.62 9.73
C SER A 42 -8.10 -11.95 8.61
N VAL A 43 -8.38 -10.99 7.74
CA VAL A 43 -9.22 -11.21 6.57
C VAL A 43 -8.44 -12.01 5.54
N GLU A 44 -9.09 -12.98 4.92
CA GLU A 44 -8.46 -13.81 3.90
C GLU A 44 -8.34 -13.07 2.56
N VAL A 45 -7.22 -13.34 1.87
CA VAL A 45 -7.03 -12.89 0.48
C VAL A 45 -8.00 -13.63 -0.42
N ASN A 46 -8.69 -12.92 -1.30
CA ASN A 46 -9.56 -13.55 -2.29
C ASN A 46 -8.71 -14.44 -3.23
N PRO A 47 -8.98 -15.76 -3.30
CA PRO A 47 -8.13 -16.70 -4.03
C PRO A 47 -8.18 -16.50 -5.56
N SER A 48 -9.24 -15.89 -6.08
CA SER A 48 -9.40 -15.69 -7.53
C SER A 48 -8.77 -14.37 -8.00
N SER A 49 -8.96 -13.30 -7.24
CA SER A 49 -8.41 -11.99 -7.60
C SER A 49 -7.03 -11.73 -7.04
N HIS A 50 -6.59 -12.50 -6.04
CA HIS A 50 -5.38 -12.27 -5.25
C HIS A 50 -5.36 -10.87 -4.61
N ARG A 51 -6.53 -10.41 -4.15
CA ARG A 51 -6.69 -9.10 -3.51
C ARG A 51 -7.34 -9.21 -2.15
N CYS A 52 -6.88 -8.36 -1.24
CA CYS A 52 -7.60 -8.07 -0.02
C CYS A 52 -8.89 -7.29 -0.33
N PRO A 53 -9.95 -7.45 0.44
CA PRO A 53 -11.09 -6.54 0.38
C PRO A 53 -10.62 -5.09 0.61
N ASP A 54 -11.32 -4.16 -0.01
CA ASP A 54 -11.08 -2.73 0.24
C ASP A 54 -11.57 -2.37 1.64
N ILE A 55 -10.71 -1.70 2.40
CA ILE A 55 -11.03 -1.16 3.71
C ILE A 55 -11.31 0.33 3.54
N ALA A 56 -12.50 0.76 3.99
CA ALA A 56 -12.82 2.18 3.97
C ALA A 56 -11.86 2.94 4.92
N PRO A 57 -11.33 4.10 4.51
CA PRO A 57 -10.52 4.93 5.39
C PRO A 57 -11.30 5.30 6.65
N SER A 58 -10.67 5.12 7.81
CA SER A 58 -11.25 5.43 9.12
C SER A 58 -10.85 6.80 9.65
N VAL A 59 -10.43 7.70 8.77
CA VAL A 59 -9.89 9.02 9.14
C VAL A 59 -11.02 10.02 9.37
N ASN A 60 -11.04 10.63 10.55
CA ASN A 60 -11.88 11.79 10.82
C ASN A 60 -11.18 13.06 10.31
N LEU A 61 -11.78 13.75 9.37
CA LEU A 61 -11.20 14.96 8.76
C LEU A 61 -11.39 16.23 9.61
N GLU A 62 -12.04 16.14 10.77
CA GLU A 62 -12.14 17.27 11.68
C GLU A 62 -10.89 17.44 12.55
N ASP A 63 -10.27 16.32 12.91
CA ASP A 63 -9.12 16.26 13.82
C ASP A 63 -7.99 15.33 13.36
N CYS A 64 -8.13 14.73 12.17
CA CYS A 64 -7.21 13.72 11.62
C CYS A 64 -6.99 12.49 12.51
N SER A 65 -7.86 12.23 13.45
CA SER A 65 -7.86 10.97 14.18
C SER A 65 -8.24 9.81 13.27
N TYR A 66 -7.77 8.61 13.57
CA TYR A 66 -8.11 7.39 12.86
C TYR A 66 -8.37 6.26 13.86
N ASP A 67 -9.15 5.26 13.45
CA ASP A 67 -9.43 4.11 14.29
C ASP A 67 -8.27 3.11 14.23
N GLU A 68 -7.52 3.00 15.30
CA GLU A 68 -6.39 2.04 15.43
C GLU A 68 -6.81 0.55 15.37
N LYS A 69 -8.10 0.27 15.46
CA LYS A 69 -8.64 -1.09 15.34
C LYS A 69 -8.82 -1.52 13.88
N ILE A 70 -8.82 -0.56 12.95
CA ILE A 70 -8.90 -0.82 11.52
C ILE A 70 -7.50 -0.96 10.96
N GLY A 71 -7.02 -2.17 10.89
CA GLY A 71 -5.67 -2.52 10.49
C GLY A 71 -5.01 -3.47 11.48
N SER A 72 -3.74 -3.76 11.28
CA SER A 72 -2.98 -4.71 12.10
C SER A 72 -1.67 -4.10 12.59
N GLY A 73 -1.24 -4.47 13.80
CA GLY A 73 0.07 -4.09 14.33
C GLY A 73 1.22 -4.85 13.67
N GLU A 74 0.93 -6.07 13.21
CA GLU A 74 1.84 -6.88 12.41
C GLU A 74 1.07 -7.67 11.34
N LEU A 75 1.74 -7.96 10.23
CA LEU A 75 1.27 -8.87 9.20
C LEU A 75 2.39 -9.85 8.86
N LYS A 76 2.06 -11.14 8.86
CA LYS A 76 3.01 -12.19 8.51
C LYS A 76 2.33 -13.25 7.65
N THR A 77 3.07 -13.76 6.69
CA THR A 77 2.56 -14.76 5.78
C THR A 77 3.68 -15.63 5.24
N ARG A 78 3.29 -16.82 4.83
CA ARG A 78 4.07 -17.72 3.99
C ARG A 78 3.35 -17.84 2.66
N TRP A 79 4.01 -17.49 1.57
CA TRP A 79 3.40 -17.41 0.25
C TRP A 79 4.23 -18.11 -0.80
N GLN A 80 3.57 -18.77 -1.73
CA GLN A 80 4.16 -19.40 -2.90
C GLN A 80 3.52 -18.81 -4.14
N ASP A 81 4.33 -18.46 -5.14
CA ASP A 81 3.84 -17.92 -6.40
C ASP A 81 2.99 -18.98 -7.15
N PRO A 82 1.67 -18.75 -7.31
CA PRO A 82 0.80 -19.68 -8.03
C PRO A 82 1.09 -19.73 -9.54
N ASP A 83 1.74 -18.67 -10.06
CA ASP A 83 2.08 -18.54 -11.48
C ASP A 83 3.60 -18.69 -11.71
N PHE A 84 4.28 -19.44 -10.84
CA PHE A 84 5.73 -19.62 -10.95
C PHE A 84 6.09 -20.46 -12.18
N ASN A 85 6.92 -19.88 -13.04
CA ASN A 85 7.50 -20.59 -14.19
C ASN A 85 9.02 -20.68 -14.02
N HIS A 86 9.53 -21.90 -13.88
CA HIS A 86 10.97 -22.16 -13.68
C HIS A 86 11.84 -21.83 -14.90
N ASN A 87 11.26 -21.61 -16.07
CA ASN A 87 11.96 -21.24 -17.30
C ASN A 87 12.04 -19.72 -17.54
N GLU A 88 11.37 -18.92 -16.72
CA GLU A 88 11.30 -17.48 -16.88
C GLU A 88 12.16 -16.76 -15.84
N ARG A 89 12.86 -15.72 -16.29
CA ARG A 89 13.51 -14.79 -15.37
C ARG A 89 12.45 -13.92 -14.71
N ALA A 90 12.53 -13.81 -13.40
CA ALA A 90 11.60 -13.02 -12.62
C ALA A 90 12.30 -12.29 -11.47
N PHE A 91 11.68 -11.24 -10.97
CA PHE A 91 12.04 -10.63 -9.71
C PHE A 91 10.80 -10.44 -8.86
N TYR A 92 11.01 -10.40 -7.55
CA TYR A 92 9.95 -10.23 -6.57
C TYR A 92 10.39 -9.20 -5.54
N TYR A 93 9.48 -8.33 -5.13
CA TYR A 93 9.70 -7.47 -3.98
C TYR A 93 8.41 -7.35 -3.16
N VAL A 94 8.58 -7.05 -1.89
CA VAL A 94 7.48 -6.84 -0.96
C VAL A 94 7.13 -5.36 -0.93
N ARG A 95 5.84 -5.06 -0.88
CA ARG A 95 5.30 -3.74 -0.56
C ARG A 95 4.34 -3.88 0.59
N VAL A 96 4.55 -3.09 1.63
CA VAL A 96 3.67 -3.01 2.81
C VAL A 96 2.93 -1.69 2.73
N LEU A 97 1.62 -1.71 2.98
CA LEU A 97 0.77 -0.52 2.99
C LEU A 97 0.19 -0.35 4.40
N GLU A 98 0.25 0.89 4.90
CA GLU A 98 -0.49 1.30 6.09
C GLU A 98 -1.92 1.71 5.73
N SER A 99 -2.80 1.80 6.72
CA SER A 99 -4.10 2.43 6.55
C SER A 99 -3.94 3.92 6.22
N PRO A 100 -4.81 4.50 5.38
CA PRO A 100 -4.71 5.92 5.04
C PRO A 100 -4.81 6.83 6.26
N ILE A 101 -4.02 7.89 6.26
CA ILE A 101 -4.02 8.97 7.26
C ILE A 101 -4.10 10.33 6.59
N CYS A 102 -4.32 11.39 7.38
CA CYS A 102 -4.24 12.75 6.84
C CYS A 102 -2.84 13.04 6.29
N ARG A 103 -2.82 13.68 5.14
CA ARG A 103 -1.60 14.26 4.58
C ARG A 103 -1.14 15.44 5.47
N TRP A 104 0.14 15.77 5.44
CA TRP A 104 0.69 16.90 6.20
C TRP A 104 -0.04 18.22 5.91
N SER A 105 -0.39 18.49 4.65
CA SER A 105 -1.13 19.68 4.25
C SER A 105 -2.55 19.75 4.83
N THR A 106 -3.19 18.59 5.03
CA THR A 106 -4.49 18.46 5.70
C THR A 106 -4.36 18.82 7.18
N TRP A 107 -3.32 18.33 7.84
CA TRP A 107 -2.99 18.71 9.22
C TRP A 107 -2.79 20.22 9.37
N ASP A 108 -2.06 20.84 8.46
CA ASP A 108 -1.80 22.28 8.50
C ASP A 108 -3.08 23.09 8.29
N ALA A 109 -3.96 22.65 7.37
CA ALA A 109 -5.27 23.26 7.17
C ALA A 109 -6.11 23.22 8.45
N ILE A 110 -6.21 22.07 9.10
CA ILE A 110 -6.97 21.89 10.35
C ILE A 110 -6.39 22.78 11.45
N ARG A 111 -5.07 22.82 11.63
CA ARG A 111 -4.41 23.71 12.60
C ARG A 111 -4.66 25.18 12.34
N ALA A 112 -4.82 25.57 11.08
CA ALA A 112 -5.17 26.92 10.66
C ALA A 112 -6.68 27.24 10.80
N GLY A 113 -7.50 26.27 11.25
CA GLY A 113 -8.95 26.42 11.35
C GLY A 113 -9.68 26.41 10.00
N VAL A 114 -9.04 25.82 8.97
CA VAL A 114 -9.58 25.69 7.61
C VAL A 114 -10.12 24.28 7.42
N SER A 115 -11.36 24.15 6.94
CA SER A 115 -11.93 22.84 6.67
C SER A 115 -11.33 22.23 5.40
N PRO A 116 -10.70 21.05 5.46
CA PRO A 116 -10.13 20.40 4.28
C PRO A 116 -11.18 20.04 3.21
N ARG A 117 -12.44 19.87 3.60
CA ARG A 117 -13.54 19.52 2.68
C ARG A 117 -14.22 20.73 2.04
N ASN A 118 -14.40 21.80 2.83
CA ASN A 118 -15.21 22.95 2.41
C ASN A 118 -14.35 24.02 1.75
N ASP A 119 -13.07 24.10 2.11
CA ASP A 119 -12.11 25.04 1.57
C ASP A 119 -11.12 24.36 0.63
N LYS A 120 -11.63 23.51 -0.27
CA LYS A 120 -10.84 22.73 -1.25
C LYS A 120 -9.86 23.62 -2.04
N ASP A 121 -10.24 24.89 -2.26
CA ASP A 121 -9.44 25.86 -2.99
C ASP A 121 -8.33 26.50 -2.14
N ARG A 122 -8.31 26.25 -0.83
CA ARG A 122 -7.36 26.87 0.11
C ARG A 122 -6.25 25.96 0.61
N ILE A 123 -6.31 24.66 0.36
CA ILE A 123 -5.14 23.80 0.55
C ILE A 123 -4.20 24.07 -0.62
N ILE A 124 -3.55 25.19 -0.52
CA ILE A 124 -2.68 25.78 -1.54
C ILE A 124 -1.35 25.04 -1.51
N ASN A 125 -0.94 24.55 -2.65
CA ASN A 125 0.48 24.46 -2.95
C ASN A 125 0.97 25.89 -3.22
N PRO A 126 1.78 26.52 -2.35
CA PRO A 126 2.16 27.93 -2.51
C PRO A 126 2.92 28.24 -3.80
N SER A 127 3.39 27.20 -4.50
CA SER A 127 4.20 27.32 -5.71
C SER A 127 3.42 27.19 -7.03
N GLU A 128 2.16 26.73 -7.02
CA GLU A 128 1.47 26.37 -8.27
C GLU A 128 0.07 26.97 -8.46
N GLY A 129 -0.37 27.85 -7.56
CA GLY A 129 -1.76 28.33 -7.63
C GLY A 129 -2.77 27.26 -7.23
N VAL A 130 -4.03 27.67 -7.09
CA VAL A 130 -5.12 26.84 -6.56
C VAL A 130 -5.45 25.73 -7.55
N THR A 131 -5.04 24.49 -7.25
CA THR A 131 -5.58 23.30 -7.92
C THR A 131 -6.67 22.69 -7.05
N PRO A 132 -7.84 22.31 -7.61
CA PRO A 132 -8.86 21.59 -6.86
C PRO A 132 -8.28 20.30 -6.28
N VAL A 133 -8.25 20.21 -4.95
CA VAL A 133 -7.73 19.04 -4.25
C VAL A 133 -8.85 18.00 -4.21
N GLY A 134 -8.70 16.88 -4.92
CA GLY A 134 -9.60 15.73 -4.82
C GLY A 134 -9.47 15.02 -3.47
N ASP A 135 -10.43 14.19 -3.09
CA ASP A 135 -10.39 13.42 -1.82
C ASP A 135 -9.10 12.59 -1.67
N LYS A 136 -8.47 12.20 -2.78
CA LYS A 136 -7.17 11.50 -2.79
C LYS A 136 -6.00 12.38 -2.34
N ASP A 137 -6.15 13.67 -2.38
CA ASP A 137 -5.10 14.61 -2.02
C ASP A 137 -5.16 15.04 -0.54
N ILE A 138 -6.23 14.70 0.16
CA ILE A 138 -6.42 14.97 1.60
C ILE A 138 -5.77 13.87 2.45
N LEU A 139 -5.78 12.64 1.96
CA LEU A 139 -5.22 11.48 2.64
C LEU A 139 -3.95 10.99 1.94
N ILE A 140 -3.10 10.35 2.71
CA ILE A 140 -1.93 9.63 2.21
C ILE A 140 -1.94 8.21 2.77
N GLN A 141 -1.53 7.25 1.96
CA GLN A 141 -1.27 5.89 2.37
C GLN A 141 0.22 5.62 2.32
N GLU A 142 0.84 5.52 3.49
CA GLU A 142 2.27 5.27 3.60
C GLU A 142 2.62 3.85 3.15
N ARG A 143 3.84 3.70 2.64
CA ARG A 143 4.31 2.45 2.03
C ARG A 143 5.78 2.20 2.35
N ALA A 144 6.10 0.93 2.50
CA ALA A 144 7.47 0.47 2.56
C ALA A 144 7.72 -0.59 1.49
N TRP A 145 8.96 -0.66 0.98
CA TRP A 145 9.38 -1.62 -0.04
C TRP A 145 10.63 -2.37 0.41
N SER A 146 10.69 -3.66 0.10
CA SER A 146 11.93 -4.43 0.24
C SER A 146 12.83 -4.27 -0.99
N SER A 147 14.07 -4.72 -0.85
CA SER A 147 14.91 -5.00 -2.01
C SER A 147 14.31 -6.12 -2.87
N PRO A 148 14.56 -6.15 -4.18
CA PRO A 148 14.10 -7.22 -5.04
C PRO A 148 14.90 -8.51 -4.81
N ILE A 149 14.20 -9.64 -4.94
CA ILE A 149 14.78 -10.98 -5.00
C ILE A 149 14.70 -11.45 -6.44
N TRP A 150 15.84 -11.78 -7.04
CA TRP A 150 15.93 -12.19 -8.44
C TRP A 150 15.89 -13.70 -8.56
N TYR A 151 15.09 -14.18 -9.50
CA TYR A 151 15.08 -15.56 -9.95
C TYR A 151 15.68 -15.65 -11.36
N GLN A 152 16.66 -16.53 -11.52
CA GLN A 152 17.23 -16.87 -12.81
C GLN A 152 17.12 -18.37 -13.02
N PRO A 153 16.55 -18.82 -14.15
CA PRO A 153 16.57 -20.23 -14.52
C PRO A 153 18.01 -20.73 -14.60
N ASN A 154 18.24 -21.96 -14.16
CA ASN A 154 19.51 -22.61 -14.42
C ASN A 154 19.69 -22.72 -15.94
N SER A 155 20.76 -22.15 -16.47
CA SER A 155 21.16 -22.40 -17.86
C SER A 155 21.42 -23.90 -17.96
N SER A 156 20.57 -24.60 -18.70
CA SER A 156 20.85 -25.98 -19.11
C SER A 156 22.15 -25.94 -19.93
N SER A 157 23.21 -26.54 -19.37
CA SER A 157 24.47 -26.78 -20.07
C SER A 157 24.25 -27.77 -21.20
#